data_19f43506ae57ef0a361f9fca91783466
#
_entry.id   19f43506ae57ef0a361f9fca91783466
#
_cell.length_a   1.000
_cell.length_b   1.000
_cell.length_c   1.000
_cell.angle_alpha   90.00
_cell.angle_beta   90.00
_cell.angle_gamma   90.00
#
_symmetry.space_group_name_H-M   'P 1'
#
loop_
_entity.id
_entity.type
_entity.pdbx_description
1 polymer ?
#
loop_
_entity_poly.entity_id
_entity_poly.type
_entity_poly.pdbx_seq_one_letter_code
_entity_poly.pdbx_strand_id
1 'polypeptide(L)'
;MTQKQLQPWQVIFGGISGLVLTIGLARFAFTPLLPALQAQTGLDDAHAGVLAAINYAGYMTGAIAVAWIDDVRWRHRLYSAGLWMALIITALMALESSLVVWAVSRFVGGLCGAAGMLMGSGLVLGWLMQKGQRPELGLHFVGIGLGIVVSAMGAWGLSQIWPSWDAQWLAFAGIGLFFLWPAWRWRPPLPATTADVSSVISSTSGIPLRWMWTMMASYFAAGWGFVISATFTVAIVEREPLLAGQGHLAWAMVGLAAMPAVFVWDRVARVVGDKQALLIAFGLQTLSVLLPAVSGSMLSAMAGAIGYGATFIGIVSLTLAMVGRLSPNNPGKVMARFTLGYGVAQIIAPVVAGYMAHASGSFHAALWVTAGVLLVGMVVLFSLPKMDSKT
;
A
#
# COMPACT_ATOMS: atom_id res chain seq x y z
N MET A 1 -6.36 -29.22 26.62
CA MET A 1 -6.33 -29.14 25.16
C MET A 1 -4.95 -28.65 24.74
N THR A 2 -4.09 -29.53 24.26
CA THR A 2 -2.75 -29.19 23.75
C THR A 2 -2.91 -28.23 22.58
N GLN A 3 -2.51 -26.97 22.73
CA GLN A 3 -2.43 -26.03 21.61
C GLN A 3 -1.52 -26.65 20.55
N LYS A 4 -2.10 -27.07 19.44
CA LYS A 4 -1.37 -27.60 18.28
C LYS A 4 -0.37 -26.51 17.86
N GLN A 5 0.94 -26.77 17.99
CA GLN A 5 1.97 -25.80 17.64
C GLN A 5 1.80 -25.40 16.16
N LEU A 6 1.67 -24.08 15.91
CA LEU A 6 1.58 -23.55 14.55
C LEU A 6 2.90 -23.83 13.80
N GLN A 7 2.78 -24.23 12.55
CA GLN A 7 3.91 -24.39 11.65
C GLN A 7 4.25 -23.04 10.97
N PRO A 8 5.52 -22.80 10.60
CA PRO A 8 5.93 -21.53 9.96
C PRO A 8 5.10 -21.16 8.74
N TRP A 9 4.79 -22.10 7.85
CA TRP A 9 3.97 -21.85 6.68
C TRP A 9 2.54 -21.40 7.01
N GLN A 10 1.96 -21.88 8.12
CA GLN A 10 0.61 -21.47 8.59
C GLN A 10 0.62 -20.00 9.00
N VAL A 11 1.66 -19.60 9.75
CA VAL A 11 1.79 -18.22 10.22
C VAL A 11 2.05 -17.26 9.04
N ILE A 12 2.89 -17.66 8.09
CA ILE A 12 3.15 -16.87 6.87
C ILE A 12 1.87 -16.75 6.04
N PHE A 13 1.16 -17.86 5.79
CA PHE A 13 -0.08 -17.83 5.02
C PHE A 13 -1.19 -17.05 5.72
N GLY A 14 -1.29 -17.16 7.05
CA GLY A 14 -2.19 -16.33 7.87
C GLY A 14 -1.86 -14.85 7.75
N GLY A 15 -0.58 -14.49 7.76
CA GLY A 15 -0.12 -13.13 7.56
C GLY A 15 -0.42 -12.59 6.15
N ILE A 16 -0.15 -13.39 5.10
CA ILE A 16 -0.51 -13.07 3.71
C ILE A 16 -2.03 -12.83 3.61
N SER A 17 -2.84 -13.71 4.18
CA SER A 17 -4.30 -13.59 4.18
C SER A 17 -4.78 -12.34 4.92
N GLY A 18 -4.12 -11.98 6.02
CA GLY A 18 -4.37 -10.72 6.73
C GLY A 18 -4.09 -9.49 5.87
N LEU A 19 -3.00 -9.49 5.08
CA LEU A 19 -2.70 -8.40 4.13
C LEU A 19 -3.69 -8.37 2.97
N VAL A 20 -4.08 -9.53 2.43
CA VAL A 20 -5.13 -9.58 1.39
C VAL A 20 -6.42 -8.96 1.91
N LEU A 21 -6.85 -9.31 3.13
CA LEU A 21 -8.08 -8.77 3.72
C LEU A 21 -7.98 -7.26 4.00
N THR A 22 -6.93 -6.82 4.70
CA THR A 22 -6.85 -5.44 5.23
C THR A 22 -6.32 -4.44 4.20
N ILE A 23 -5.46 -4.86 3.28
CA ILE A 23 -4.89 -4.03 2.22
C ILE A 23 -5.58 -4.31 0.88
N GLY A 24 -5.70 -5.58 0.49
CA GLY A 24 -6.30 -5.96 -0.79
C GLY A 24 -7.78 -5.59 -0.88
N LEU A 25 -8.59 -6.08 0.06
CA LEU A 25 -10.04 -5.90 0.00
C LEU A 25 -10.50 -4.59 0.66
N ALA A 26 -10.12 -4.32 1.90
CA ALA A 26 -10.61 -3.12 2.60
C ALA A 26 -10.06 -1.80 2.02
N ARG A 27 -8.93 -1.81 1.32
CA ARG A 27 -8.31 -0.61 0.76
C ARG A 27 -8.31 -0.60 -0.77
N PHE A 28 -7.71 -1.61 -1.41
CA PHE A 28 -7.46 -1.62 -2.84
C PHE A 28 -8.65 -2.08 -3.71
N ALA A 29 -9.68 -2.74 -3.13
CA ALA A 29 -10.89 -3.04 -3.87
C ALA A 29 -11.63 -1.78 -4.36
N PHE A 30 -11.42 -0.63 -3.72
CA PHE A 30 -11.98 0.64 -4.17
C PHE A 30 -11.57 0.96 -5.62
N THR A 31 -10.32 0.68 -6.00
CA THR A 31 -9.79 0.98 -7.33
C THR A 31 -10.56 0.27 -8.46
N PRO A 32 -10.73 -1.07 -8.45
CA PRO A 32 -11.46 -1.75 -9.50
C PRO A 32 -12.99 -1.60 -9.41
N LEU A 33 -13.53 -1.25 -8.23
CA LEU A 33 -14.97 -1.02 -8.05
C LEU A 33 -15.38 0.45 -8.31
N LEU A 34 -14.43 1.37 -8.40
CA LEU A 34 -14.69 2.79 -8.56
C LEU A 34 -15.51 3.13 -9.82
N PRO A 35 -15.24 2.58 -11.02
CA PRO A 35 -16.05 2.89 -12.20
C PRO A 35 -17.53 2.51 -12.05
N ALA A 36 -17.82 1.34 -11.48
CA ALA A 36 -19.20 0.90 -11.22
C ALA A 36 -19.89 1.80 -10.18
N LEU A 37 -19.16 2.16 -9.12
CA LEU A 37 -19.66 3.07 -8.09
C LEU A 37 -19.98 4.44 -8.69
N GLN A 38 -19.09 5.02 -9.50
CA GLN A 38 -19.30 6.30 -10.18
C GLN A 38 -20.49 6.26 -11.14
N ALA A 39 -20.56 5.23 -11.99
CA ALA A 39 -21.62 5.12 -13.01
C ALA A 39 -23.02 4.98 -12.40
N GLN A 40 -23.15 4.31 -11.25
CA GLN A 40 -24.47 3.98 -10.67
C GLN A 40 -24.91 4.93 -9.56
N THR A 41 -23.96 5.65 -8.90
CA THR A 41 -24.30 6.55 -7.78
C THR A 41 -24.11 8.03 -8.11
N GLY A 42 -23.49 8.35 -9.27
CA GLY A 42 -23.14 9.72 -9.62
C GLY A 42 -21.94 10.29 -8.85
N LEU A 43 -21.14 9.44 -8.17
CA LEU A 43 -19.93 9.86 -7.50
C LEU A 43 -18.94 10.43 -8.52
N ASP A 44 -18.58 11.70 -8.39
CA ASP A 44 -17.61 12.35 -9.28
C ASP A 44 -16.15 12.05 -8.88
N ASP A 45 -15.20 12.46 -9.72
CA ASP A 45 -13.77 12.21 -9.50
C ASP A 45 -13.20 12.97 -8.30
N ALA A 46 -13.72 14.16 -8.04
CA ALA A 46 -13.27 14.97 -6.90
C ALA A 46 -13.62 14.26 -5.58
N HIS A 47 -14.85 13.80 -5.44
CA HIS A 47 -15.28 13.03 -4.27
C HIS A 47 -14.58 11.66 -4.20
N ALA A 48 -14.35 10.99 -5.32
CA ALA A 48 -13.56 9.75 -5.35
C ALA A 48 -12.13 9.98 -4.83
N GLY A 49 -11.48 11.08 -5.24
CA GLY A 49 -10.17 11.49 -4.74
C GLY A 49 -10.17 11.80 -3.24
N VAL A 50 -11.21 12.46 -2.74
CA VAL A 50 -11.40 12.73 -1.30
C VAL A 50 -11.58 11.43 -0.52
N LEU A 51 -12.39 10.49 -0.99
CA LEU A 51 -12.59 9.18 -0.35
C LEU A 51 -11.27 8.36 -0.30
N ALA A 52 -10.46 8.45 -1.35
CA ALA A 52 -9.13 7.85 -1.34
C ALA A 52 -8.22 8.53 -0.29
N ALA A 53 -8.17 9.85 -0.27
CA ALA A 53 -7.39 10.62 0.72
C ALA A 53 -7.79 10.30 2.16
N ILE A 54 -9.09 10.16 2.44
CA ILE A 54 -9.62 9.78 3.76
C ILE A 54 -9.11 8.40 4.18
N ASN A 55 -9.05 7.45 3.24
CA ASN A 55 -8.47 6.12 3.54
C ASN A 55 -6.98 6.23 3.91
N TYR A 56 -6.21 7.03 3.20
CA TYR A 56 -4.81 7.26 3.51
C TYR A 56 -4.63 8.02 4.83
N ALA A 57 -5.52 8.98 5.15
CA ALA A 57 -5.54 9.64 6.45
C ALA A 57 -5.80 8.65 7.59
N GLY A 58 -6.75 7.72 7.41
CA GLY A 58 -6.97 6.61 8.35
C GLY A 58 -5.74 5.73 8.53
N TYR A 59 -5.08 5.36 7.43
CA TYR A 59 -3.83 4.59 7.48
C TYR A 59 -2.72 5.33 8.23
N MET A 60 -2.54 6.62 7.99
CA MET A 60 -1.55 7.45 8.68
C MET A 60 -1.86 7.60 10.17
N THR A 61 -3.13 7.81 10.52
CA THR A 61 -3.58 7.82 11.92
C THR A 61 -3.27 6.51 12.62
N GLY A 62 -3.56 5.38 11.95
CA GLY A 62 -3.20 4.05 12.46
C GLY A 62 -1.70 3.84 12.61
N ALA A 63 -0.90 4.29 11.64
CA ALA A 63 0.57 4.19 11.68
C ALA A 63 1.17 5.01 12.84
N ILE A 64 0.66 6.22 13.08
CA ILE A 64 1.04 7.05 14.23
C ILE A 64 0.66 6.34 15.53
N ALA A 65 -0.57 5.82 15.65
CA ALA A 65 -1.03 5.10 16.82
C ALA A 65 -0.14 3.87 17.12
N VAL A 66 0.26 3.09 16.09
CA VAL A 66 1.17 1.94 16.25
C VAL A 66 2.51 2.35 16.85
N ALA A 67 3.02 3.53 16.49
CA ALA A 67 4.31 4.03 17.01
C ALA A 67 4.28 4.35 18.51
N TRP A 68 3.09 4.53 19.09
CA TRP A 68 2.87 4.80 20.52
C TRP A 68 2.49 3.56 21.33
N ILE A 69 2.22 2.43 20.65
CA ILE A 69 1.79 1.19 21.30
C ILE A 69 2.98 0.24 21.38
N ASP A 70 3.62 0.17 22.53
CA ASP A 70 4.75 -0.74 22.78
C ASP A 70 4.28 -2.13 23.23
N ASP A 71 3.13 -2.23 23.91
CA ASP A 71 2.62 -3.50 24.42
C ASP A 71 2.15 -4.43 23.28
N VAL A 72 2.80 -5.58 23.17
CA VAL A 72 2.49 -6.64 22.19
C VAL A 72 1.06 -7.16 22.33
N ARG A 73 0.49 -7.14 23.54
CA ARG A 73 -0.90 -7.57 23.78
C ARG A 73 -1.89 -6.62 23.11
N TRP A 74 -1.65 -5.33 23.21
CA TRP A 74 -2.46 -4.32 22.51
C TRP A 74 -2.29 -4.41 21.00
N ARG A 75 -1.07 -4.59 20.49
CA ARG A 75 -0.82 -4.82 19.06
C ARG A 75 -1.58 -6.03 18.54
N HIS A 76 -1.56 -7.14 19.28
CA HIS A 76 -2.30 -8.36 18.92
C HIS A 76 -3.83 -8.15 18.93
N ARG A 77 -4.36 -7.43 19.94
CA ARG A 77 -5.81 -7.12 20.01
C ARG A 77 -6.26 -6.21 18.87
N LEU A 78 -5.50 -5.16 18.59
CA LEU A 78 -5.82 -4.20 17.54
C LEU A 78 -5.69 -4.83 16.15
N TYR A 79 -4.68 -5.66 15.92
CA TYR A 79 -4.60 -6.47 14.69
C TYR A 79 -5.82 -7.37 14.53
N SER A 80 -6.20 -8.06 15.60
CA SER A 80 -7.36 -8.94 15.60
C SER A 80 -8.67 -8.19 15.35
N ALA A 81 -8.86 -7.05 16.00
CA ALA A 81 -10.02 -6.17 15.76
C ALA A 81 -10.00 -5.63 14.33
N GLY A 82 -8.81 -5.25 13.81
CA GLY A 82 -8.64 -4.77 12.44
C GLY A 82 -9.06 -5.79 11.37
N LEU A 83 -8.82 -7.09 11.60
CA LEU A 83 -9.27 -8.15 10.69
C LEU A 83 -10.80 -8.19 10.56
N TRP A 84 -11.52 -8.17 11.70
CA TRP A 84 -12.99 -8.17 11.70
C TRP A 84 -13.57 -6.86 11.17
N MET A 85 -12.96 -5.75 11.59
CA MET A 85 -13.42 -4.43 11.16
C MET A 85 -13.22 -4.25 9.64
N ALA A 86 -12.13 -4.75 9.06
CA ALA A 86 -11.91 -4.74 7.61
C ALA A 86 -13.06 -5.40 6.84
N LEU A 87 -13.58 -6.52 7.35
CA LEU A 87 -14.74 -7.19 6.78
C LEU A 87 -16.01 -6.34 6.90
N ILE A 88 -16.26 -5.83 8.11
CA ILE A 88 -17.47 -5.04 8.41
C ILE A 88 -17.51 -3.78 7.54
N ILE A 89 -16.41 -3.02 7.44
CA ILE A 89 -16.41 -1.77 6.66
C ILE A 89 -16.47 -2.03 5.15
N THR A 90 -16.00 -3.18 4.69
CA THR A 90 -16.15 -3.58 3.28
C THR A 90 -17.64 -3.83 2.98
N ALA A 91 -18.36 -4.52 3.87
CA ALA A 91 -19.80 -4.69 3.75
C ALA A 91 -20.57 -3.36 3.89
N LEU A 92 -20.12 -2.47 4.78
CA LEU A 92 -20.76 -1.16 5.03
C LEU A 92 -20.72 -0.26 3.78
N MET A 93 -19.73 -0.41 2.91
CA MET A 93 -19.68 0.30 1.62
C MET A 93 -20.90 0.02 0.74
N ALA A 94 -21.58 -1.11 0.91
CA ALA A 94 -22.74 -1.54 0.13
C ALA A 94 -24.10 -1.06 0.67
N LEU A 95 -24.17 -0.69 1.96
CA LEU A 95 -25.47 -0.53 2.62
C LEU A 95 -26.21 0.75 2.27
N GLU A 96 -25.54 1.80 1.87
CA GLU A 96 -26.15 3.10 1.59
C GLU A 96 -25.28 3.91 0.63
N SER A 97 -25.94 4.59 -0.30
CA SER A 97 -25.29 5.57 -1.19
C SER A 97 -25.11 6.91 -0.48
N SER A 98 -24.28 6.91 0.57
CA SER A 98 -24.00 8.10 1.40
C SER A 98 -22.50 8.38 1.45
N LEU A 99 -22.13 9.60 1.05
CA LEU A 99 -20.74 10.03 1.10
C LEU A 99 -20.14 9.97 2.51
N VAL A 100 -20.95 10.23 3.54
CA VAL A 100 -20.51 10.16 4.94
C VAL A 100 -20.23 8.72 5.36
N VAL A 101 -21.11 7.78 5.02
CA VAL A 101 -20.93 6.35 5.31
C VAL A 101 -19.68 5.83 4.61
N TRP A 102 -19.50 6.19 3.34
CA TRP A 102 -18.30 5.81 2.59
C TRP A 102 -17.03 6.43 3.17
N ALA A 103 -17.08 7.72 3.58
CA ALA A 103 -15.92 8.38 4.21
C ALA A 103 -15.52 7.70 5.52
N VAL A 104 -16.47 7.36 6.39
CA VAL A 104 -16.22 6.62 7.64
C VAL A 104 -15.65 5.24 7.32
N SER A 105 -16.25 4.50 6.38
CA SER A 105 -15.76 3.19 5.94
C SER A 105 -14.34 3.28 5.40
N ARG A 106 -14.03 4.27 4.58
CA ARG A 106 -12.70 4.51 4.02
C ARG A 106 -11.68 4.85 5.11
N PHE A 107 -12.02 5.72 6.06
CA PHE A 107 -11.13 6.06 7.19
C PHE A 107 -10.81 4.83 8.05
N VAL A 108 -11.85 4.09 8.46
CA VAL A 108 -11.68 2.88 9.26
C VAL A 108 -10.94 1.80 8.46
N GLY A 109 -11.20 1.68 7.16
CA GLY A 109 -10.43 0.80 6.26
C GLY A 109 -8.94 1.13 6.24
N GLY A 110 -8.60 2.42 6.29
CA GLY A 110 -7.22 2.88 6.46
C GLY A 110 -6.60 2.42 7.79
N LEU A 111 -7.31 2.57 8.90
CA LEU A 111 -6.89 2.06 10.21
C LEU A 111 -6.65 0.54 10.18
N CYS A 112 -7.55 -0.21 9.56
CA CYS A 112 -7.40 -1.66 9.37
C CYS A 112 -6.16 -2.01 8.55
N GLY A 113 -5.88 -1.23 7.48
CA GLY A 113 -4.69 -1.36 6.66
C GLY A 113 -3.40 -1.16 7.48
N ALA A 114 -3.36 -0.15 8.35
CA ALA A 114 -2.22 0.06 9.26
C ALA A 114 -2.08 -1.09 10.27
N ALA A 115 -3.18 -1.59 10.82
CA ALA A 115 -3.16 -2.74 11.73
C ALA A 115 -2.61 -4.00 11.03
N GLY A 116 -3.06 -4.30 9.81
CA GLY A 116 -2.58 -5.44 9.02
C GLY A 116 -1.11 -5.31 8.63
N MET A 117 -0.74 -4.14 8.06
CA MET A 117 0.60 -3.90 7.52
C MET A 117 1.67 -3.78 8.62
N LEU A 118 1.38 -3.06 9.71
CA LEU A 118 2.40 -2.74 10.72
C LEU A 118 2.33 -3.71 11.90
N MET A 119 1.14 -3.89 12.49
CA MET A 119 1.01 -4.79 13.64
C MET A 119 1.05 -6.25 13.22
N GLY A 120 0.30 -6.64 12.18
CA GLY A 120 0.25 -8.01 11.66
C GLY A 120 1.63 -8.49 11.19
N SER A 121 2.33 -7.67 10.39
CA SER A 121 3.69 -7.99 9.93
C SER A 121 4.66 -8.11 11.10
N GLY A 122 4.60 -7.19 12.07
CA GLY A 122 5.43 -7.25 13.27
C GLY A 122 5.22 -8.53 14.10
N LEU A 123 3.97 -8.96 14.27
CA LEU A 123 3.62 -10.20 14.97
C LEU A 123 4.12 -11.44 14.23
N VAL A 124 3.91 -11.51 12.91
CA VAL A 124 4.35 -12.64 12.07
C VAL A 124 5.88 -12.76 12.09
N LEU A 125 6.59 -11.67 11.84
CA LEU A 125 8.05 -11.67 11.80
C LEU A 125 8.67 -11.93 13.16
N GLY A 126 8.13 -11.32 14.22
CA GLY A 126 8.58 -11.55 15.59
C GLY A 126 8.45 -13.02 16.01
N TRP A 127 7.34 -13.67 15.64
CA TRP A 127 7.13 -15.09 15.91
C TRP A 127 8.09 -15.97 15.12
N LEU A 128 8.32 -15.69 13.82
CA LEU A 128 9.28 -16.44 12.99
C LEU A 128 10.70 -16.35 13.57
N MET A 129 11.13 -15.14 13.97
CA MET A 129 12.43 -14.93 14.61
C MET A 129 12.58 -15.72 15.91
N GLN A 130 11.57 -15.74 16.77
CA GLN A 130 11.55 -16.54 18.01
C GLN A 130 11.66 -18.05 17.74
N LYS A 131 11.23 -18.52 16.58
CA LYS A 131 11.36 -19.92 16.14
C LYS A 131 12.66 -20.20 15.37
N GLY A 132 13.61 -19.27 15.35
CA GLY A 132 14.89 -19.41 14.63
C GLY A 132 14.74 -19.43 13.11
N GLN A 133 13.58 -19.02 12.58
CA GLN A 133 13.35 -18.91 11.16
C GLN A 133 13.85 -17.56 10.64
N ARG A 134 14.36 -17.53 9.42
CA ARG A 134 14.73 -16.26 8.77
C ARG A 134 13.44 -15.46 8.51
N PRO A 135 13.39 -14.19 8.94
CA PRO A 135 12.23 -13.33 8.67
C PRO A 135 12.26 -12.87 7.22
N GLU A 136 11.64 -13.64 6.32
CA GLU A 136 11.54 -13.26 4.90
C GLU A 136 10.35 -12.29 4.72
N LEU A 137 10.63 -11.01 4.94
CA LEU A 137 9.67 -9.90 4.71
C LEU A 137 9.09 -9.93 3.30
N GLY A 138 9.91 -10.25 2.30
CA GLY A 138 9.47 -10.31 0.91
C GLY A 138 8.33 -11.31 0.70
N LEU A 139 8.43 -12.50 1.30
CA LEU A 139 7.38 -13.52 1.18
C LEU A 139 6.06 -13.08 1.83
N HIS A 140 6.13 -12.44 3.00
CA HIS A 140 4.93 -11.91 3.65
C HIS A 140 4.27 -10.81 2.81
N PHE A 141 5.06 -9.91 2.22
CA PHE A 141 4.55 -8.80 1.40
C PHE A 141 4.01 -9.21 0.02
N VAL A 142 4.23 -10.44 -0.43
CA VAL A 142 3.49 -11.02 -1.57
C VAL A 142 1.98 -10.86 -1.37
N GLY A 143 1.50 -10.87 -0.12
CA GLY A 143 0.09 -10.65 0.23
C GLY A 143 -0.47 -9.31 -0.26
N ILE A 144 0.34 -8.27 -0.44
CA ILE A 144 -0.10 -6.98 -1.00
C ILE A 144 -0.42 -7.14 -2.48
N GLY A 145 0.51 -7.69 -3.26
CA GLY A 145 0.30 -7.95 -4.69
C GLY A 145 -0.83 -8.95 -4.94
N LEU A 146 -0.90 -10.03 -4.14
CA LEU A 146 -2.00 -10.99 -4.20
C LEU A 146 -3.34 -10.32 -3.90
N GLY A 147 -3.40 -9.41 -2.93
CA GLY A 147 -4.61 -8.65 -2.60
C GLY A 147 -5.07 -7.76 -3.76
N ILE A 148 -4.14 -7.16 -4.51
CA ILE A 148 -4.45 -6.41 -5.73
C ILE A 148 -5.02 -7.33 -6.80
N VAL A 149 -4.40 -8.51 -7.03
CA VAL A 149 -4.91 -9.50 -8.01
C VAL A 149 -6.29 -10.01 -7.61
N VAL A 150 -6.51 -10.35 -6.34
CA VAL A 150 -7.81 -10.80 -5.83
C VAL A 150 -8.85 -9.70 -6.01
N SER A 151 -8.51 -8.44 -5.74
CA SER A 151 -9.44 -7.31 -5.95
C SER A 151 -9.77 -7.10 -7.43
N ALA A 152 -8.79 -7.21 -8.33
CA ALA A 152 -8.98 -7.07 -9.77
C ALA A 152 -9.87 -8.18 -10.34
N MET A 153 -9.48 -9.44 -10.11
CA MET A 153 -10.18 -10.60 -10.64
C MET A 153 -11.56 -10.78 -9.98
N GLY A 154 -11.66 -10.45 -8.70
CA GLY A 154 -12.93 -10.43 -7.98
C GLY A 154 -13.90 -9.43 -8.60
N ALA A 155 -13.48 -8.18 -8.82
CA ALA A 155 -14.32 -7.15 -9.43
C ALA A 155 -14.73 -7.53 -10.86
N TRP A 156 -13.78 -8.03 -11.67
CA TRP A 156 -14.09 -8.52 -13.01
C TRP A 156 -15.12 -9.65 -13.00
N GLY A 157 -14.90 -10.71 -12.20
CA GLY A 157 -15.81 -11.85 -12.15
C GLY A 157 -17.18 -11.48 -11.58
N LEU A 158 -17.21 -10.63 -10.54
CA LEU A 158 -18.47 -10.19 -9.92
C LEU A 158 -19.28 -9.28 -10.85
N SER A 159 -18.63 -8.45 -11.66
CA SER A 159 -19.33 -7.59 -12.63
C SER A 159 -20.11 -8.38 -13.69
N GLN A 160 -19.71 -9.63 -13.97
CA GLN A 160 -20.42 -10.53 -14.90
C GLN A 160 -21.68 -11.16 -14.29
N ILE A 161 -21.72 -11.29 -12.95
CA ILE A 161 -22.79 -12.01 -12.23
C ILE A 161 -23.70 -11.00 -11.53
N TRP A 162 -23.12 -10.03 -10.86
CA TRP A 162 -23.79 -8.99 -10.08
C TRP A 162 -23.25 -7.61 -10.49
N PRO A 163 -23.84 -6.98 -11.52
CA PRO A 163 -23.36 -5.71 -12.06
C PRO A 163 -23.59 -4.53 -11.10
N SER A 164 -24.48 -4.65 -10.09
CA SER A 164 -24.75 -3.57 -9.15
C SER A 164 -23.58 -3.33 -8.19
N TRP A 165 -23.27 -2.07 -7.93
CA TRP A 165 -22.13 -1.67 -7.11
C TRP A 165 -22.22 -2.20 -5.67
N ASP A 166 -23.41 -2.20 -5.08
CA ASP A 166 -23.68 -2.67 -3.72
C ASP A 166 -23.50 -4.18 -3.59
N ALA A 167 -24.04 -4.96 -4.54
CA ALA A 167 -23.85 -6.41 -4.56
C ALA A 167 -22.35 -6.79 -4.71
N GLN A 168 -21.58 -6.04 -5.50
CA GLN A 168 -20.15 -6.25 -5.62
C GLN A 168 -19.42 -6.02 -4.30
N TRP A 169 -19.75 -4.95 -3.56
CA TRP A 169 -19.16 -4.71 -2.23
C TRP A 169 -19.53 -5.79 -1.21
N LEU A 170 -20.79 -6.25 -1.19
CA LEU A 170 -21.22 -7.37 -0.33
C LEU A 170 -20.48 -8.66 -0.70
N ALA A 171 -20.33 -8.95 -1.98
CA ALA A 171 -19.58 -10.12 -2.44
C ALA A 171 -18.09 -10.03 -2.05
N PHE A 172 -17.49 -8.82 -2.08
CA PHE A 172 -16.14 -8.63 -1.56
C PHE A 172 -16.02 -8.89 -0.06
N ALA A 173 -17.04 -8.54 0.74
CA ALA A 173 -17.10 -8.95 2.14
C ALA A 173 -17.18 -10.48 2.27
N GLY A 174 -17.93 -11.15 1.39
CA GLY A 174 -17.96 -12.62 1.30
C GLY A 174 -16.59 -13.24 0.99
N ILE A 175 -15.88 -12.69 -0.01
CA ILE A 175 -14.48 -13.08 -0.31
C ILE A 175 -13.59 -12.82 0.92
N GLY A 176 -13.83 -11.73 1.63
CA GLY A 176 -13.11 -11.37 2.86
C GLY A 176 -13.23 -12.45 3.95
N LEU A 177 -14.35 -13.13 4.08
CA LEU A 177 -14.52 -14.26 5.03
C LEU A 177 -13.55 -15.40 4.74
N PHE A 178 -13.28 -15.69 3.47
CA PHE A 178 -12.32 -16.72 3.09
C PHE A 178 -10.91 -16.38 3.59
N PHE A 179 -10.47 -15.12 3.47
CA PHE A 179 -9.17 -14.67 3.96
C PHE A 179 -9.15 -14.41 5.47
N LEU A 180 -10.28 -14.04 6.07
CA LEU A 180 -10.39 -13.86 7.52
C LEU A 180 -10.09 -15.15 8.27
N TRP A 181 -10.57 -16.30 7.77
CA TRP A 181 -10.40 -17.57 8.45
C TRP A 181 -8.92 -17.93 8.69
N PRO A 182 -8.01 -18.00 7.69
CA PRO A 182 -6.61 -18.28 7.93
C PRO A 182 -5.90 -17.15 8.69
N ALA A 183 -6.21 -15.89 8.40
CA ALA A 183 -5.64 -14.75 9.12
C ALA A 183 -5.95 -14.80 10.63
N TRP A 184 -7.16 -15.20 10.98
CA TRP A 184 -7.59 -15.35 12.36
C TRP A 184 -7.05 -16.63 13.01
N ARG A 185 -7.16 -17.75 12.33
CA ARG A 185 -6.83 -19.09 12.88
C ARG A 185 -5.33 -19.31 13.05
N TRP A 186 -4.52 -18.74 12.16
CA TRP A 186 -3.06 -18.92 12.12
C TRP A 186 -2.28 -17.66 12.51
N ARG A 187 -2.95 -16.71 13.14
CA ARG A 187 -2.24 -15.56 13.72
C ARG A 187 -1.28 -16.02 14.83
N PRO A 188 -0.12 -15.39 14.96
CA PRO A 188 0.83 -15.70 16.02
C PRO A 188 0.16 -15.61 17.40
N PRO A 189 0.37 -16.60 18.30
CA PRO A 189 -0.09 -16.50 19.68
C PRO A 189 0.66 -15.39 20.40
N LEU A 190 0.06 -14.87 21.48
CA LEU A 190 0.75 -13.93 22.36
C LEU A 190 2.02 -14.59 22.94
N PRO A 191 3.17 -13.91 22.92
CA PRO A 191 4.39 -14.44 23.55
C PRO A 191 4.14 -14.63 25.04
N ALA A 192 4.62 -15.76 25.58
CA ALA A 192 4.47 -16.11 26.99
C ALA A 192 5.27 -15.16 27.91
N THR A 193 6.29 -14.53 27.40
CA THR A 193 7.14 -13.57 28.11
C THR A 193 7.18 -12.28 27.31
N THR A 194 6.74 -11.18 27.91
CA THR A 194 7.03 -9.84 27.40
C THR A 194 8.51 -9.58 27.68
N ALA A 195 9.38 -9.86 26.74
CA ALA A 195 10.70 -9.25 26.74
C ALA A 195 10.43 -7.75 26.63
N ASP A 196 10.71 -7.02 27.69
CA ASP A 196 10.77 -5.56 27.66
C ASP A 196 11.80 -5.17 26.60
N VAL A 197 11.30 -4.86 25.41
CA VAL A 197 12.06 -4.07 24.46
C VAL A 197 12.03 -2.66 25.03
N SER A 198 12.83 -2.46 26.06
CA SER A 198 13.10 -1.13 26.60
C SER A 198 13.63 -0.32 25.43
N SER A 199 12.80 0.58 24.94
CA SER A 199 13.20 1.58 23.96
C SER A 199 14.25 2.46 24.68
N VAL A 200 15.51 2.10 24.49
CA VAL A 200 16.61 3.00 24.81
C VAL A 200 16.36 4.26 23.99
N ILE A 201 15.96 5.31 24.68
CA ILE A 201 15.84 6.66 24.13
C ILE A 201 17.27 7.12 23.81
N SER A 202 17.81 6.64 22.71
CA SER A 202 19.06 7.11 22.15
C SER A 202 18.76 8.25 21.18
N SER A 203 19.44 9.36 21.40
CA SER A 203 19.44 10.51 20.49
C SER A 203 19.62 10.07 19.04
N THR A 204 18.88 10.68 18.12
CA THR A 204 19.02 10.54 16.66
C THR A 204 20.33 11.18 16.19
N SER A 205 21.46 10.80 16.77
CA SER A 205 22.78 11.34 16.44
C SER A 205 23.35 10.53 15.27
N GLY A 206 23.53 11.19 14.13
CA GLY A 206 24.30 10.67 13.03
C GLY A 206 23.84 11.00 11.62
N ILE A 207 22.53 11.17 11.35
CA ILE A 207 22.08 11.49 9.99
C ILE A 207 22.10 13.01 9.78
N PRO A 208 22.89 13.54 8.82
CA PRO A 208 22.92 14.97 8.53
C PRO A 208 21.53 15.48 8.13
N LEU A 209 21.13 16.63 8.67
CA LEU A 209 19.81 17.21 8.44
C LEU A 209 19.52 17.41 6.95
N ARG A 210 20.53 17.84 6.18
CA ARG A 210 20.44 18.00 4.73
C ARG A 210 20.12 16.68 4.03
N TRP A 211 20.78 15.58 4.42
CA TRP A 211 20.52 14.25 3.88
C TRP A 211 19.09 13.82 4.17
N MET A 212 18.65 14.01 5.42
CA MET A 212 17.30 13.63 5.87
C MET A 212 16.22 14.36 5.07
N TRP A 213 16.33 15.70 4.91
CA TRP A 213 15.33 16.47 4.15
C TRP A 213 15.34 16.15 2.66
N THR A 214 16.52 15.97 2.06
CA THR A 214 16.66 15.57 0.65
C THR A 214 15.97 14.24 0.39
N MET A 215 16.25 13.25 1.24
CA MET A 215 15.63 11.93 1.11
C MET A 215 14.13 11.96 1.40
N MET A 216 13.68 12.76 2.37
CA MET A 216 12.25 12.90 2.70
C MET A 216 11.49 13.56 1.56
N ALA A 217 12.05 14.60 0.92
CA ALA A 217 11.44 15.25 -0.24
C ALA A 217 11.31 14.29 -1.43
N SER A 218 12.37 13.51 -1.70
CA SER A 218 12.29 12.46 -2.72
C SER A 218 11.23 11.41 -2.39
N TYR A 219 11.17 10.95 -1.15
CA TYR A 219 10.20 9.95 -0.73
C TYR A 219 8.76 10.47 -0.72
N PHE A 220 8.55 11.77 -0.45
CA PHE A 220 7.27 12.44 -0.65
C PHE A 220 6.83 12.34 -2.12
N ALA A 221 7.74 12.62 -3.07
CA ALA A 221 7.44 12.49 -4.50
C ALA A 221 7.06 11.04 -4.89
N ALA A 222 7.72 10.05 -4.31
CA ALA A 222 7.35 8.64 -4.50
C ALA A 222 5.94 8.34 -3.97
N GLY A 223 5.57 8.92 -2.81
CA GLY A 223 4.21 8.81 -2.25
C GLY A 223 3.14 9.40 -3.16
N TRP A 224 3.45 10.53 -3.80
CA TRP A 224 2.59 11.15 -4.81
C TRP A 224 2.39 10.22 -6.00
N GLY A 225 3.49 9.72 -6.60
CA GLY A 225 3.45 8.81 -7.76
C GLY A 225 2.75 7.49 -7.46
N PHE A 226 2.91 6.97 -6.24
CA PHE A 226 2.21 5.76 -5.80
C PHE A 226 0.69 5.94 -5.81
N VAL A 227 0.19 6.99 -5.15
CA VAL A 227 -1.23 7.04 -4.81
C VAL A 227 -2.14 7.34 -6.00
N ILE A 228 -1.67 8.09 -6.99
CA ILE A 228 -2.46 8.39 -8.19
C ILE A 228 -2.76 7.10 -8.96
N SER A 229 -1.74 6.31 -9.23
CA SER A 229 -1.92 5.02 -9.89
C SER A 229 -2.70 4.03 -9.01
N ALA A 230 -2.41 3.95 -7.70
CA ALA A 230 -3.15 3.08 -6.78
C ALA A 230 -4.65 3.37 -6.69
N THR A 231 -5.06 4.62 -6.93
CA THR A 231 -6.46 5.03 -6.83
C THR A 231 -7.19 4.97 -8.16
N PHE A 232 -6.56 5.41 -9.23
CA PHE A 232 -7.25 5.72 -10.48
C PHE A 232 -6.84 4.85 -11.67
N THR A 233 -5.92 3.88 -11.53
CA THR A 233 -5.49 3.05 -12.69
C THR A 233 -6.66 2.45 -13.46
N VAL A 234 -7.65 1.87 -12.78
CA VAL A 234 -8.82 1.28 -13.47
C VAL A 234 -9.66 2.35 -14.13
N ALA A 235 -9.95 3.46 -13.42
CA ALA A 235 -10.74 4.56 -14.00
C ALA A 235 -10.03 5.24 -15.19
N ILE A 236 -8.70 5.33 -15.15
CA ILE A 236 -7.89 5.86 -16.26
C ILE A 236 -8.05 4.97 -17.50
N VAL A 237 -7.89 3.64 -17.32
CA VAL A 237 -7.98 2.68 -18.43
C VAL A 237 -9.40 2.58 -18.97
N GLU A 238 -10.42 2.54 -18.11
CA GLU A 238 -11.83 2.44 -18.53
C GLU A 238 -12.32 3.67 -19.32
N ARG A 239 -11.71 4.83 -19.14
CA ARG A 239 -12.05 6.06 -19.89
C ARG A 239 -11.45 6.14 -21.28
N GLU A 240 -10.45 5.32 -21.58
CA GLU A 240 -9.91 5.23 -22.92
C GLU A 240 -10.84 4.39 -23.80
N PRO A 241 -11.42 4.97 -24.89
CA PRO A 241 -12.44 4.28 -25.68
C PRO A 241 -12.00 2.91 -26.22
N LEU A 242 -10.71 2.75 -26.53
CA LEU A 242 -10.15 1.49 -27.03
C LEU A 242 -9.86 0.46 -25.93
N LEU A 243 -9.96 0.85 -24.66
CA LEU A 243 -9.57 0.02 -23.50
C LEU A 243 -10.75 -0.24 -22.55
N ALA A 244 -11.96 0.16 -22.92
CA ALA A 244 -13.15 -0.09 -22.12
C ALA A 244 -13.29 -1.59 -21.78
N GLY A 245 -13.49 -1.91 -20.49
CA GLY A 245 -13.53 -3.27 -19.98
C GLY A 245 -12.16 -3.88 -19.65
N GLN A 246 -11.04 -3.17 -19.88
CA GLN A 246 -9.69 -3.69 -19.63
C GLN A 246 -9.06 -3.18 -18.31
N GLY A 247 -9.74 -2.31 -17.60
CA GLY A 247 -9.23 -1.72 -16.35
C GLY A 247 -8.89 -2.77 -15.28
N HIS A 248 -9.72 -3.81 -15.18
CA HIS A 248 -9.47 -4.92 -14.24
C HIS A 248 -8.22 -5.72 -14.60
N LEU A 249 -7.95 -5.93 -15.91
CA LEU A 249 -6.73 -6.58 -16.36
C LEU A 249 -5.50 -5.72 -16.02
N ALA A 250 -5.55 -4.42 -16.28
CA ALA A 250 -4.47 -3.51 -15.89
C ALA A 250 -4.19 -3.59 -14.38
N TRP A 251 -5.22 -3.59 -13.54
CA TRP A 251 -5.07 -3.71 -12.10
C TRP A 251 -4.51 -5.08 -11.66
N ALA A 252 -4.90 -6.17 -12.32
CA ALA A 252 -4.31 -7.49 -12.09
C ALA A 252 -2.81 -7.51 -12.44
N MET A 253 -2.40 -6.86 -13.55
CA MET A 253 -1.00 -6.73 -13.92
C MET A 253 -0.18 -5.96 -12.88
N VAL A 254 -0.74 -4.89 -12.30
CA VAL A 254 -0.12 -4.21 -11.14
C VAL A 254 0.16 -5.18 -10.01
N GLY A 255 -0.83 -5.97 -9.62
CA GLY A 255 -0.69 -6.93 -8.51
C GLY A 255 0.33 -8.02 -8.80
N LEU A 256 0.30 -8.61 -9.99
CA LEU A 256 1.24 -9.65 -10.42
C LEU A 256 2.69 -9.14 -10.42
N ALA A 257 2.91 -7.92 -10.92
CA ALA A 257 4.24 -7.30 -10.95
C ALA A 257 4.72 -6.90 -9.53
N ALA A 258 3.80 -6.57 -8.62
CA ALA A 258 4.11 -6.20 -7.25
C ALA A 258 4.56 -7.39 -6.38
N MET A 259 4.09 -8.62 -6.66
CA MET A 259 4.44 -9.81 -5.87
C MET A 259 5.96 -10.04 -5.76
N PRO A 260 6.74 -10.08 -6.85
CA PRO A 260 8.17 -10.30 -6.79
C PRO A 260 8.98 -9.03 -6.49
N ALA A 261 8.35 -7.85 -6.48
CA ALA A 261 9.06 -6.56 -6.50
C ALA A 261 10.07 -6.40 -5.35
N VAL A 262 9.73 -6.79 -4.12
CA VAL A 262 10.64 -6.67 -2.97
C VAL A 262 11.91 -7.51 -3.18
N PHE A 263 11.78 -8.74 -3.67
CA PHE A 263 12.92 -9.64 -3.94
C PHE A 263 13.79 -9.11 -5.09
N VAL A 264 13.15 -8.63 -6.16
CA VAL A 264 13.86 -8.09 -7.32
C VAL A 264 14.66 -6.86 -6.91
N TRP A 265 14.06 -5.91 -6.21
CA TRP A 265 14.73 -4.67 -5.83
C TRP A 265 15.82 -4.87 -4.76
N ASP A 266 15.64 -5.81 -3.82
CA ASP A 266 16.70 -6.20 -2.90
C ASP A 266 17.92 -6.77 -3.68
N ARG A 267 17.68 -7.60 -4.70
CA ARG A 267 18.75 -8.12 -5.57
C ARG A 267 19.43 -7.02 -6.37
N VAL A 268 18.66 -6.11 -6.97
CA VAL A 268 19.20 -4.95 -7.71
C VAL A 268 20.05 -4.08 -6.79
N ALA A 269 19.58 -3.76 -5.59
CA ALA A 269 20.32 -2.92 -4.65
C ALA A 269 21.64 -3.55 -4.20
N ARG A 270 21.72 -4.88 -4.09
CA ARG A 270 22.97 -5.58 -3.78
C ARG A 270 24.01 -5.49 -4.91
N VAL A 271 23.57 -5.33 -6.15
CA VAL A 271 24.47 -5.24 -7.32
C VAL A 271 24.89 -3.80 -7.59
N VAL A 272 23.93 -2.85 -7.62
CA VAL A 272 24.21 -1.47 -8.04
C VAL A 272 24.30 -0.48 -6.88
N GLY A 273 23.92 -0.90 -5.67
CA GLY A 273 23.81 -0.03 -4.49
C GLY A 273 22.44 0.62 -4.34
N ASP A 274 22.08 0.99 -3.10
CA ASP A 274 20.73 1.46 -2.74
C ASP A 274 20.30 2.72 -3.50
N LYS A 275 21.19 3.73 -3.59
CA LYS A 275 20.87 4.99 -4.28
C LYS A 275 20.61 4.79 -5.76
N GLN A 276 21.42 3.99 -6.43
CA GLN A 276 21.26 3.68 -7.85
C GLN A 276 19.98 2.85 -8.10
N ALA A 277 19.73 1.85 -7.25
CA ALA A 277 18.50 1.07 -7.32
C ALA A 277 17.25 1.96 -7.17
N LEU A 278 17.26 2.91 -6.23
CA LEU A 278 16.18 3.89 -6.08
C LEU A 278 16.03 4.79 -7.31
N LEU A 279 17.12 5.30 -7.88
CA LEU A 279 17.08 6.13 -9.10
C LEU A 279 16.48 5.35 -10.28
N ILE A 280 16.87 4.10 -10.46
CA ILE A 280 16.31 3.21 -11.51
C ILE A 280 14.80 3.00 -11.24
N ALA A 281 14.41 2.74 -10.00
CA ALA A 281 13.01 2.54 -9.62
C ALA A 281 12.17 3.78 -9.87
N PHE A 282 12.67 4.98 -9.52
CA PHE A 282 12.01 6.26 -9.82
C PHE A 282 11.85 6.51 -11.31
N GLY A 283 12.91 6.25 -12.11
CA GLY A 283 12.87 6.38 -13.57
C GLY A 283 11.81 5.46 -14.20
N LEU A 284 11.80 4.19 -13.79
CA LEU A 284 10.81 3.23 -14.25
C LEU A 284 9.39 3.59 -13.80
N GLN A 285 9.20 4.08 -12.58
CA GLN A 285 7.89 4.52 -12.11
C GLN A 285 7.41 5.77 -12.85
N THR A 286 8.31 6.73 -13.13
CA THR A 286 7.99 7.90 -13.95
C THR A 286 7.53 7.50 -15.34
N LEU A 287 8.29 6.61 -15.99
CA LEU A 287 7.91 6.07 -17.31
C LEU A 287 6.54 5.36 -17.26
N SER A 288 6.31 4.58 -16.21
CA SER A 288 5.04 3.84 -16.01
C SER A 288 3.84 4.76 -15.93
N VAL A 289 3.99 5.94 -15.30
CA VAL A 289 2.92 6.95 -15.21
C VAL A 289 2.76 7.71 -16.53
N LEU A 290 3.84 7.95 -17.25
CA LEU A 290 3.82 8.66 -18.53
C LEU A 290 3.19 7.83 -19.66
N LEU A 291 3.40 6.52 -19.68
CA LEU A 291 2.90 5.65 -20.75
C LEU A 291 1.39 5.84 -21.01
N PRO A 292 0.49 5.72 -20.03
CA PRO A 292 -0.94 5.96 -20.26
C PRO A 292 -1.29 7.44 -20.49
N ALA A 293 -0.42 8.38 -20.12
CA ALA A 293 -0.64 9.80 -20.38
C ALA A 293 -0.33 10.20 -21.84
N VAL A 294 0.54 9.43 -22.53
CA VAL A 294 1.00 9.73 -23.89
C VAL A 294 0.23 8.93 -24.93
N SER A 295 -0.23 7.73 -24.58
CA SER A 295 -0.88 6.82 -25.55
C SER A 295 -2.01 6.03 -24.90
N GLY A 296 -3.21 6.12 -25.47
CA GLY A 296 -4.38 5.30 -25.11
C GLY A 296 -4.32 3.87 -25.68
N SER A 297 -3.13 3.33 -25.99
CA SER A 297 -2.99 1.96 -26.51
C SER A 297 -2.97 0.93 -25.40
N MET A 298 -3.42 -0.29 -25.70
CA MET A 298 -3.39 -1.43 -24.78
C MET A 298 -1.97 -1.73 -24.27
N LEU A 299 -0.97 -1.65 -25.17
CA LEU A 299 0.43 -1.89 -24.80
C LEU A 299 0.91 -0.86 -23.78
N SER A 300 0.58 0.43 -23.99
CA SER A 300 0.93 1.52 -23.09
C SER A 300 0.29 1.35 -21.71
N ALA A 301 -1.00 1.04 -21.66
CA ALA A 301 -1.73 0.82 -20.40
C ALA A 301 -1.16 -0.38 -19.61
N MET A 302 -0.92 -1.51 -20.29
CA MET A 302 -0.39 -2.72 -19.63
C MET A 302 1.07 -2.54 -19.20
N ALA A 303 1.92 -1.95 -20.04
CA ALA A 303 3.31 -1.64 -19.68
C ALA A 303 3.39 -0.65 -18.51
N GLY A 304 2.53 0.37 -18.49
CA GLY A 304 2.39 1.30 -17.36
C GLY A 304 1.96 0.59 -16.08
N ALA A 305 0.97 -0.29 -16.15
CA ALA A 305 0.49 -1.08 -15.01
C ALA A 305 1.58 -2.01 -14.45
N ILE A 306 2.27 -2.76 -15.31
CA ILE A 306 3.38 -3.64 -14.92
C ILE A 306 4.52 -2.84 -14.29
N GLY A 307 4.96 -1.76 -14.95
CA GLY A 307 6.04 -0.92 -14.45
C GLY A 307 5.71 -0.27 -13.10
N TYR A 308 4.47 0.22 -12.93
CA TYR A 308 3.99 0.75 -11.65
C TYR A 308 4.01 -0.34 -10.57
N GLY A 309 3.42 -1.51 -10.83
CA GLY A 309 3.39 -2.64 -9.90
C GLY A 309 4.78 -3.09 -9.48
N ALA A 310 5.71 -3.18 -10.43
CA ALA A 310 7.09 -3.58 -10.19
C ALA A 310 7.89 -2.56 -9.34
N THR A 311 7.47 -1.30 -9.25
CA THR A 311 8.30 -0.23 -8.66
C THR A 311 7.80 0.28 -7.32
N PHE A 312 6.49 0.43 -7.10
CA PHE A 312 5.99 1.14 -5.93
C PHE A 312 6.38 0.50 -4.60
N ILE A 313 6.26 -0.85 -4.47
CA ILE A 313 6.71 -1.57 -3.25
C ILE A 313 8.23 -1.54 -3.15
N GLY A 314 8.92 -1.63 -4.28
CA GLY A 314 10.37 -1.57 -4.36
C GLY A 314 10.94 -0.26 -3.80
N ILE A 315 10.39 0.88 -4.19
CA ILE A 315 10.80 2.20 -3.68
C ILE A 315 10.60 2.28 -2.17
N VAL A 316 9.45 1.81 -1.67
CA VAL A 316 9.16 1.79 -0.23
C VAL A 316 10.15 0.91 0.52
N SER A 317 10.35 -0.33 0.08
CA SER A 317 11.24 -1.28 0.75
C SER A 317 12.69 -0.84 0.73
N LEU A 318 13.20 -0.35 -0.39
CA LEU A 318 14.56 0.17 -0.53
C LEU A 318 14.80 1.39 0.36
N THR A 319 13.87 2.35 0.34
CA THR A 319 13.98 3.57 1.15
C THR A 319 14.02 3.23 2.64
N LEU A 320 13.06 2.43 3.12
CA LEU A 320 12.98 2.09 4.54
C LEU A 320 14.17 1.21 4.98
N ALA A 321 14.62 0.28 4.14
CA ALA A 321 15.81 -0.50 4.43
C ALA A 321 17.07 0.36 4.51
N MET A 322 17.27 1.30 3.58
CA MET A 322 18.41 2.22 3.57
C MET A 322 18.40 3.10 4.82
N VAL A 323 17.27 3.73 5.12
CA VAL A 323 17.11 4.61 6.28
C VAL A 323 17.27 3.86 7.60
N GLY A 324 16.75 2.63 7.69
CA GLY A 324 16.88 1.77 8.86
C GLY A 324 18.34 1.40 9.16
N ARG A 325 19.15 1.10 8.11
CA ARG A 325 20.58 0.80 8.25
C ARG A 325 21.41 2.01 8.72
N LEU A 326 20.99 3.23 8.37
CA LEU A 326 21.68 4.47 8.79
C LEU A 326 21.39 4.85 10.25
N SER A 327 20.41 4.24 10.88
CA SER A 327 20.06 4.48 12.28
C SER A 327 19.92 3.17 13.07
N PRO A 328 21.01 2.41 13.25
CA PRO A 328 20.95 1.09 13.87
C PRO A 328 20.44 1.11 15.32
N ASN A 329 20.66 2.22 16.03
CA ASN A 329 20.22 2.39 17.43
C ASN A 329 18.69 2.63 17.55
N ASN A 330 18.04 3.17 16.53
CA ASN A 330 16.60 3.41 16.54
C ASN A 330 15.98 3.42 15.11
N PRO A 331 16.07 2.31 14.39
CA PRO A 331 15.62 2.25 12.99
C PRO A 331 14.13 2.54 12.86
N GLY A 332 13.30 2.06 13.79
CA GLY A 332 11.85 2.23 13.74
C GLY A 332 11.41 3.70 13.80
N LYS A 333 12.04 4.53 14.63
CA LYS A 333 11.71 5.96 14.74
C LYS A 333 12.04 6.74 13.48
N VAL A 334 13.16 6.43 12.84
CA VAL A 334 13.56 7.12 11.61
C VAL A 334 12.69 6.66 10.45
N MET A 335 12.44 5.35 10.31
CA MET A 335 11.52 4.81 9.31
C MET A 335 10.12 5.42 9.43
N ALA A 336 9.60 5.56 10.66
CA ALA A 336 8.29 6.19 10.91
C ALA A 336 8.24 7.65 10.43
N ARG A 337 9.30 8.44 10.66
CA ARG A 337 9.37 9.83 10.15
C ARG A 337 9.29 9.90 8.63
N PHE A 338 10.00 9.01 7.94
CA PHE A 338 9.95 8.93 6.48
C PHE A 338 8.57 8.50 6.00
N THR A 339 7.95 7.53 6.66
CA THR A 339 6.59 7.08 6.35
C THR A 339 5.58 8.21 6.49
N LEU A 340 5.74 9.13 7.46
CA LEU A 340 4.88 10.31 7.59
C LEU A 340 4.98 11.23 6.35
N GLY A 341 6.19 11.53 5.88
CA GLY A 341 6.39 12.35 4.68
C GLY A 341 5.73 11.73 3.44
N TYR A 342 5.92 10.44 3.26
CA TYR A 342 5.27 9.65 2.20
C TYR A 342 3.75 9.67 2.32
N GLY A 343 3.22 9.55 3.55
CA GLY A 343 1.79 9.55 3.83
C GLY A 343 1.10 10.88 3.60
N VAL A 344 1.78 12.01 3.84
CA VAL A 344 1.24 13.35 3.52
C VAL A 344 0.98 13.47 2.02
N ALA A 345 1.90 12.99 1.18
CA ALA A 345 1.69 12.95 -0.27
C ALA A 345 0.47 12.10 -0.65
N GLN A 346 0.30 10.96 0.00
CA GLN A 346 -0.83 10.06 -0.23
C GLN A 346 -2.21 10.67 0.12
N ILE A 347 -2.24 11.64 1.03
CA ILE A 347 -3.47 12.36 1.38
C ILE A 347 -3.75 13.47 0.37
N ILE A 348 -2.72 14.23 -0.01
CA ILE A 348 -2.89 15.40 -0.88
C ILE A 348 -3.11 15.01 -2.34
N ALA A 349 -2.31 14.09 -2.86
CA ALA A 349 -2.27 13.80 -4.30
C ALA A 349 -3.60 13.27 -4.89
N PRO A 350 -4.36 12.35 -4.27
CA PRO A 350 -5.61 11.88 -4.86
C PRO A 350 -6.69 12.97 -4.87
N VAL A 351 -6.68 13.89 -3.91
CA VAL A 351 -7.57 15.06 -3.90
C VAL A 351 -7.26 15.94 -5.12
N VAL A 352 -5.99 16.31 -5.27
CA VAL A 352 -5.55 17.15 -6.41
C VAL A 352 -5.89 16.48 -7.73
N ALA A 353 -5.57 15.19 -7.90
CA ALA A 353 -5.86 14.47 -9.14
C ALA A 353 -7.36 14.32 -9.41
N GLY A 354 -8.17 14.08 -8.38
CA GLY A 354 -9.62 14.00 -8.50
C GLY A 354 -10.23 15.32 -8.95
N TYR A 355 -9.83 16.43 -8.35
CA TYR A 355 -10.29 17.77 -8.77
C TYR A 355 -9.83 18.12 -10.19
N MET A 356 -8.58 17.80 -10.55
CA MET A 356 -8.08 18.00 -11.92
C MET A 356 -8.86 17.18 -12.94
N ALA A 357 -9.14 15.91 -12.63
CA ALA A 357 -9.91 15.04 -13.51
C ALA A 357 -11.36 15.49 -13.63
N HIS A 358 -11.99 15.92 -12.55
CA HIS A 358 -13.34 16.47 -12.55
C HIS A 358 -13.43 17.74 -13.42
N ALA A 359 -12.48 18.66 -13.29
CA ALA A 359 -12.46 19.92 -14.04
C ALA A 359 -12.16 19.75 -15.53
N SER A 360 -11.30 18.78 -15.90
CA SER A 360 -10.86 18.56 -17.29
C SER A 360 -11.59 17.42 -18.01
N GLY A 361 -12.37 16.60 -17.30
CA GLY A 361 -12.98 15.37 -17.82
C GLY A 361 -11.98 14.23 -18.07
N SER A 362 -10.70 14.39 -17.71
CA SER A 362 -9.62 13.45 -18.03
C SER A 362 -8.55 13.41 -16.95
N PHE A 363 -7.91 12.25 -16.76
CA PHE A 363 -6.77 12.11 -15.86
C PHE A 363 -5.41 12.52 -16.49
N HIS A 364 -5.34 12.87 -17.77
CA HIS A 364 -4.08 13.16 -18.45
C HIS A 364 -3.27 14.25 -17.74
N ALA A 365 -3.90 15.37 -17.37
CA ALA A 365 -3.23 16.45 -16.65
C ALA A 365 -2.67 15.97 -15.28
N ALA A 366 -3.43 15.16 -14.55
CA ALA A 366 -2.98 14.60 -13.27
C ALA A 366 -1.78 13.64 -13.44
N LEU A 367 -1.75 12.86 -14.53
CA LEU A 367 -0.62 11.98 -14.87
C LEU A 367 0.64 12.79 -15.22
N TRP A 368 0.51 13.86 -16.00
CA TRP A 368 1.64 14.76 -16.33
C TRP A 368 2.20 15.43 -15.07
N VAL A 369 1.35 15.96 -14.19
CA VAL A 369 1.78 16.51 -12.90
C VAL A 369 2.50 15.46 -12.06
N THR A 370 1.96 14.24 -12.02
CA THR A 370 2.55 13.13 -11.27
C THR A 370 3.93 12.76 -11.80
N ALA A 371 4.09 12.68 -13.12
CA ALA A 371 5.38 12.43 -13.75
C ALA A 371 6.38 13.54 -13.44
N GLY A 372 5.94 14.81 -13.48
CA GLY A 372 6.76 15.97 -13.09
C GLY A 372 7.22 15.90 -11.64
N VAL A 373 6.34 15.57 -10.71
CA VAL A 373 6.68 15.38 -9.29
C VAL A 373 7.68 14.24 -9.10
N LEU A 374 7.50 13.11 -9.78
CA LEU A 374 8.46 12.00 -9.73
C LEU A 374 9.83 12.38 -10.31
N LEU A 375 9.87 13.11 -11.41
CA LEU A 375 11.12 13.61 -11.99
C LEU A 375 11.84 14.56 -11.02
N VAL A 376 11.13 15.49 -10.40
CA VAL A 376 11.69 16.36 -9.36
C VAL A 376 12.22 15.53 -8.20
N GLY A 377 11.44 14.54 -7.72
CA GLY A 377 11.89 13.60 -6.69
C GLY A 377 13.16 12.84 -7.07
N MET A 378 13.27 12.42 -8.32
CA MET A 378 14.47 11.74 -8.86
C MET A 378 15.69 12.68 -8.91
N VAL A 379 15.52 13.93 -9.35
CA VAL A 379 16.59 14.94 -9.34
C VAL A 379 17.05 15.24 -7.91
N VAL A 380 16.09 15.40 -6.99
CA VAL A 380 16.39 15.57 -5.56
C VAL A 380 17.16 14.37 -5.01
N LEU A 381 16.75 13.14 -5.34
CA LEU A 381 17.46 11.92 -4.95
C LEU A 381 18.87 11.86 -5.56
N PHE A 382 19.03 12.29 -6.81
CA PHE A 382 20.34 12.36 -7.45
C PHE A 382 21.30 13.29 -6.70
N SER A 383 20.78 14.41 -6.15
CA SER A 383 21.55 15.36 -5.33
C SER A 383 21.83 14.88 -3.91
N LEU A 384 21.37 13.69 -3.51
CA LEU A 384 21.55 13.15 -2.16
C LEU A 384 23.04 13.09 -1.79
N PRO A 385 23.46 13.78 -0.72
CA PRO A 385 24.87 13.81 -0.31
C PRO A 385 25.40 12.41 -0.01
N LYS A 386 26.65 12.16 -0.35
CA LYS A 386 27.34 10.94 0.12
C LYS A 386 27.44 11.02 1.64
N MET A 387 27.15 9.92 2.32
CA MET A 387 27.46 9.78 3.74
C MET A 387 28.93 9.41 3.84
N ASP A 388 29.72 10.24 4.51
CA ASP A 388 31.09 9.89 4.82
C ASP A 388 31.10 8.69 5.77
N SER A 389 31.89 7.68 5.44
CA SER A 389 32.01 6.43 6.21
C SER A 389 32.72 6.60 7.56
N LYS A 390 32.76 7.84 8.10
CA LYS A 390 33.51 8.23 9.32
C LYS A 390 32.60 8.84 10.39
N THR A 391 31.37 8.34 10.58
CA THR A 391 30.59 8.68 11.79
C THR A 391 29.99 7.44 12.40
#